data_7f447a7a8a19191377de4fe8afde15c6
#
_entry.id   7f447a7a8a19191377de4fe8afde15c6
#
_cell.length_a   1.000
_cell.length_b   1.000
_cell.length_c   1.000
_cell.angle_alpha   90.00
_cell.angle_beta   90.00
_cell.angle_gamma   90.00
#
_symmetry.space_group_name_H-M   'P 1'
#
loop_
_entity.id
_entity.type
_entity.pdbx_description
1 polymer ?
#
loop_
_entity_poly.entity_id
_entity_poly.type
_entity_poly.pdbx_seq_one_letter_code
_entity_poly.pdbx_strand_id
1 'polypeptide(L)'
;MKRIVAAVLAGVLAMGIFPAASAPAAIKIYSFTAEIWADNWFALYINGKKVGEDSVPITTEKSFNSEKIKFSASYPLTIAVIAKDFTENSSGLEYIGKPNQQIGDAGIILQIREVVSDRVITQTAGDWRVLTVNKAPLNPECVTSSNPINDCKSSNVKMPSTWASPSYKDTSWKLATEFSKEAVGVKDGYFDFIWSPSAALIWSSDLKLDNIILLRKVIKAAPAVSASKSLVLSSPDFKDGGTLPKDFTCDGKGISPSFSWSNVPTNTQSLVLIMDTVPGPLRPGEVDVGKHVYLTVFNIPKTVAVIPAGATNVGTLGQNFQGKALGYTPPCSQGPGSKKYSIHLYALTSKLTISPQEATEINLLNAMSGKVISSAQLDVFYARA
;
A
#
# COMPACT_ATOMS: atom_id res chain seq x y z
N MET A 1 -65.73 67.89 42.41
CA MET A 1 -65.68 66.81 41.43
C MET A 1 -64.38 66.92 40.67
N LYS A 2 -63.39 66.09 41.06
CA LYS A 2 -62.04 66.07 40.42
C LYS A 2 -61.98 64.77 39.57
N ARG A 3 -61.82 64.93 38.26
CA ARG A 3 -61.65 63.84 37.29
C ARG A 3 -60.12 63.44 37.30
N ILE A 4 -59.85 62.19 37.61
CA ILE A 4 -58.51 61.62 37.49
C ILE A 4 -58.43 60.99 36.08
N VAL A 5 -57.43 61.45 35.28
CA VAL A 5 -57.07 60.89 33.96
C VAL A 5 -55.95 59.88 34.22
N ALA A 6 -56.20 58.61 33.94
CA ALA A 6 -55.18 57.58 33.99
C ALA A 6 -54.47 57.48 32.59
N ALA A 7 -53.18 57.70 32.59
CA ALA A 7 -52.35 57.50 31.40
C ALA A 7 -51.88 56.06 31.35
N VAL A 8 -52.22 55.34 30.28
CA VAL A 8 -51.71 54.02 29.98
C VAL A 8 -50.41 54.12 29.21
N LEU A 9 -49.28 53.75 29.80
CA LEU A 9 -47.99 53.58 29.10
C LEU A 9 -47.98 52.22 28.41
N ALA A 10 -48.00 52.18 27.12
CA ALA A 10 -47.76 51.00 26.31
C ALA A 10 -46.22 50.78 26.17
N GLY A 11 -45.65 49.82 26.90
CA GLY A 11 -44.25 49.40 26.71
C GLY A 11 -44.11 48.49 25.51
N VAL A 12 -43.41 48.94 24.50
CA VAL A 12 -42.99 48.13 23.34
C VAL A 12 -41.80 47.28 23.71
N LEU A 13 -42.01 45.96 23.90
CA LEU A 13 -40.90 44.98 24.07
C LEU A 13 -40.27 44.76 22.70
N ALA A 14 -39.11 45.34 22.46
CA ALA A 14 -38.29 45.02 21.31
C ALA A 14 -37.62 43.63 21.54
N MET A 15 -38.19 42.57 20.96
CA MET A 15 -37.54 41.27 20.89
C MET A 15 -36.31 41.37 19.96
N GLY A 16 -35.10 41.47 20.50
CA GLY A 16 -33.87 41.33 19.77
C GLY A 16 -33.75 39.91 19.20
N ILE A 17 -33.77 39.80 17.88
CA ILE A 17 -33.46 38.54 17.16
C ILE A 17 -31.94 38.40 17.23
N PHE A 18 -31.43 37.58 18.17
CA PHE A 18 -30.02 37.13 18.14
C PHE A 18 -29.91 36.07 17.05
N PRO A 19 -28.96 36.25 16.09
CA PRO A 19 -28.68 35.19 15.15
C PRO A 19 -28.19 33.96 15.91
N ALA A 20 -28.85 32.82 15.72
CA ALA A 20 -28.41 31.56 16.30
C ALA A 20 -27.00 31.25 15.76
N ALA A 21 -26.01 31.18 16.66
CA ALA A 21 -24.68 30.72 16.30
C ALA A 21 -24.80 29.30 15.71
N SER A 22 -24.40 29.15 14.44
CA SER A 22 -24.39 27.84 13.80
C SER A 22 -23.47 26.91 14.61
N ALA A 23 -23.98 25.76 15.01
CA ALA A 23 -23.16 24.73 15.66
C ALA A 23 -21.97 24.37 14.74
N PRO A 24 -20.76 24.21 15.29
CA PRO A 24 -19.61 23.80 14.48
C PRO A 24 -19.94 22.50 13.78
N ALA A 25 -19.65 22.42 12.48
CA ALA A 25 -19.84 21.21 11.70
C ALA A 25 -19.08 20.03 12.33
N ALA A 26 -19.74 18.90 12.49
CA ALA A 26 -19.11 17.71 13.06
C ALA A 26 -17.90 17.30 12.24
N ILE A 27 -16.76 17.06 12.88
CA ILE A 27 -15.52 16.62 12.22
C ILE A 27 -15.76 15.22 11.64
N LYS A 28 -15.68 15.11 10.31
CA LYS A 28 -15.82 13.82 9.62
C LYS A 28 -14.55 13.00 9.76
N ILE A 29 -14.66 11.80 10.32
CA ILE A 29 -13.57 10.83 10.44
C ILE A 29 -13.66 9.86 9.27
N TYR A 30 -12.52 9.54 8.69
CA TYR A 30 -12.35 8.58 7.60
C TYR A 30 -11.44 7.45 8.06
N SER A 31 -11.66 6.25 7.52
CA SER A 31 -10.80 5.09 7.77
C SER A 31 -9.88 4.86 6.58
N PHE A 32 -8.61 4.58 6.85
CA PHE A 32 -7.56 4.46 5.87
C PHE A 32 -6.75 3.19 6.08
N THR A 33 -6.12 2.74 5.00
CA THR A 33 -5.07 1.74 5.02
C THR A 33 -3.84 2.32 4.35
N ALA A 34 -2.69 2.33 5.05
CA ALA A 34 -1.39 2.59 4.46
C ALA A 34 -0.73 1.26 4.09
N GLU A 35 -0.21 1.18 2.89
CA GLU A 35 0.63 0.11 2.37
C GLU A 35 2.02 0.71 2.19
N ILE A 36 3.04 0.12 2.83
CA ILE A 36 4.39 0.69 2.93
C ILE A 36 5.41 -0.41 2.79
N TRP A 37 6.47 -0.14 2.05
CA TRP A 37 7.70 -0.91 2.00
C TRP A 37 8.89 0.04 2.16
N ALA A 38 9.89 -0.33 2.95
CA ALA A 38 11.11 0.43 3.12
C ALA A 38 12.33 -0.51 3.20
N ASP A 39 13.44 -0.04 2.70
CA ASP A 39 14.76 -0.58 2.93
C ASP A 39 15.48 0.40 3.89
N ASN A 40 15.55 0.14 5.21
CA ASN A 40 15.15 -1.08 5.92
C ASN A 40 13.96 -0.88 6.86
N TRP A 41 13.71 0.32 7.39
CA TRP A 41 12.75 0.53 8.47
C TRP A 41 12.05 1.89 8.37
N PHE A 42 10.81 1.94 8.84
CA PHE A 42 10.04 3.18 8.92
C PHE A 42 9.15 3.25 10.15
N ALA A 43 8.73 4.48 10.52
CA ALA A 43 7.57 4.72 11.37
C ALA A 43 6.66 5.79 10.75
N LEU A 44 5.35 5.51 10.73
CA LEU A 44 4.30 6.36 10.15
C LEU A 44 3.58 7.16 11.23
N TYR A 45 3.44 8.46 10.99
CA TYR A 45 2.69 9.39 11.82
C TYR A 45 1.58 10.05 10.99
N ILE A 46 0.40 10.15 11.58
CA ILE A 46 -0.74 10.88 11.02
C ILE A 46 -1.17 11.97 12.00
N ASN A 47 -1.19 13.21 11.53
CA ASN A 47 -1.55 14.39 12.33
C ASN A 47 -0.76 14.48 13.66
N GLY A 48 0.53 14.13 13.63
CA GLY A 48 1.44 14.16 14.78
C GLY A 48 1.42 12.91 15.67
N LYS A 49 0.51 11.97 15.43
CA LYS A 49 0.39 10.72 16.20
C LYS A 49 1.00 9.55 15.44
N LYS A 50 1.88 8.76 16.05
CA LYS A 50 2.36 7.51 15.48
C LYS A 50 1.18 6.53 15.34
N VAL A 51 0.97 6.00 14.14
CA VAL A 51 -0.11 5.05 13.83
C VAL A 51 0.41 3.65 13.55
N GLY A 52 1.70 3.51 13.23
CA GLY A 52 2.37 2.23 13.04
C GLY A 52 3.84 2.41 12.70
N GLU A 53 4.53 1.32 12.64
CA GLU A 53 5.94 1.21 12.22
C GLU A 53 6.19 -0.17 11.67
N ASP A 54 7.35 -0.36 11.05
CA ASP A 54 7.83 -1.65 10.60
C ASP A 54 7.81 -2.65 11.77
N SER A 55 7.27 -3.85 11.52
CA SER A 55 7.17 -4.92 12.52
C SER A 55 8.51 -5.57 12.82
N VAL A 56 9.48 -5.43 11.89
CA VAL A 56 10.84 -5.94 12.06
C VAL A 56 11.74 -4.84 12.61
N PRO A 57 12.41 -5.06 13.75
CA PRO A 57 13.30 -4.05 14.31
C PRO A 57 14.47 -3.69 13.38
N ILE A 58 14.86 -2.41 13.35
CA ILE A 58 16.00 -1.91 12.56
C ILE A 58 17.36 -2.56 12.92
N THR A 59 17.41 -3.39 13.95
CA THR A 59 18.59 -4.18 14.33
C THR A 59 18.83 -5.38 13.43
N THR A 60 17.96 -5.65 12.47
CA THR A 60 18.00 -6.79 11.56
C THR A 60 18.44 -6.33 10.18
N GLU A 61 19.59 -6.83 9.69
CA GLU A 61 20.15 -6.53 8.36
C GLU A 61 19.22 -6.91 7.18
N LYS A 62 18.18 -7.71 7.44
CA LYS A 62 17.27 -8.25 6.41
C LYS A 62 15.82 -7.76 6.60
N SER A 63 15.66 -6.52 6.93
CA SER A 63 14.34 -5.91 7.11
C SER A 63 13.86 -5.32 5.78
N PHE A 64 13.13 -6.11 4.99
CA PHE A 64 12.58 -5.72 3.68
C PHE A 64 11.09 -6.06 3.59
N ASN A 65 10.41 -6.16 4.72
CA ASN A 65 9.01 -6.51 4.74
C ASN A 65 8.12 -5.33 4.35
N SER A 66 6.96 -5.66 3.86
CA SER A 66 5.89 -4.70 3.63
C SER A 66 4.92 -4.67 4.79
N GLU A 67 4.34 -3.51 5.07
CA GLU A 67 3.38 -3.33 6.15
C GLU A 67 2.05 -2.78 5.66
N LYS A 68 0.98 -3.29 6.26
CA LYS A 68 -0.38 -2.81 6.04
C LYS A 68 -0.96 -2.22 7.33
N ILE A 69 -0.92 -0.89 7.45
CA ILE A 69 -1.30 -0.17 8.67
C ILE A 69 -2.68 0.45 8.50
N LYS A 70 -3.63 0.09 9.38
CA LYS A 70 -4.97 0.68 9.41
C LYS A 70 -5.03 1.82 10.43
N PHE A 71 -5.65 2.93 10.04
CA PHE A 71 -5.86 4.07 10.93
C PHE A 71 -7.13 4.85 10.58
N SER A 72 -7.55 5.75 11.49
CA SER A 72 -8.67 6.67 11.24
C SER A 72 -8.23 8.11 11.55
N ALA A 73 -8.62 9.05 10.69
CA ALA A 73 -8.27 10.46 10.84
C ALA A 73 -9.26 11.38 10.12
N SER A 74 -9.21 12.68 10.42
CA SER A 74 -9.91 13.73 9.69
C SER A 74 -8.95 14.50 8.79
N TYR A 75 -9.48 15.10 7.74
CA TYR A 75 -8.75 16.10 6.94
C TYR A 75 -8.66 17.45 7.68
N PRO A 76 -7.59 18.23 7.47
CA PRO A 76 -6.41 17.92 6.66
C PRO A 76 -5.58 16.77 7.26
N LEU A 77 -4.98 15.95 6.39
CA LEU A 77 -4.06 14.90 6.80
C LEU A 77 -2.62 15.40 6.67
N THR A 78 -1.90 15.44 7.78
CA THR A 78 -0.45 15.55 7.78
C THR A 78 0.13 14.15 7.91
N ILE A 79 0.74 13.68 6.85
CA ILE A 79 1.41 12.39 6.78
C ILE A 79 2.89 12.66 6.99
N ALA A 80 3.49 12.00 7.98
CA ALA A 80 4.90 12.15 8.30
C ALA A 80 5.52 10.78 8.53
N VAL A 81 6.71 10.56 7.96
CA VAL A 81 7.42 9.29 8.04
C VAL A 81 8.86 9.55 8.47
N ILE A 82 9.36 8.80 9.44
CA ILE A 82 10.80 8.61 9.62
C ILE A 82 11.16 7.31 8.93
N ALA A 83 12.14 7.36 8.04
CA ALA A 83 12.68 6.18 7.37
C ALA A 83 14.17 6.08 7.65
N LYS A 84 14.65 4.84 7.79
CA LYS A 84 16.03 4.54 8.16
C LYS A 84 16.56 3.40 7.31
N ASP A 85 17.74 3.64 6.74
CA ASP A 85 18.61 2.62 6.27
C ASP A 85 19.31 1.94 7.46
N PHE A 86 19.59 0.64 7.35
CA PHE A 86 20.33 -0.08 8.37
C PHE A 86 21.82 0.32 8.31
N THR A 87 22.37 0.62 9.46
CA THR A 87 23.80 0.79 9.65
C THR A 87 24.21 0.20 11.01
N GLU A 88 25.30 -0.53 11.08
CA GLU A 88 25.70 -1.18 12.34
C GLU A 88 26.07 -0.16 13.43
N ASN A 89 26.55 1.00 13.01
CA ASN A 89 26.94 2.08 13.91
C ASN A 89 26.96 3.43 13.15
N SER A 90 27.51 4.48 13.76
CA SER A 90 27.59 5.82 13.17
C SER A 90 28.51 5.95 11.93
N SER A 91 29.19 4.89 11.52
CA SER A 91 30.04 4.89 10.32
C SER A 91 29.23 4.94 9.02
N GLY A 92 27.97 4.53 9.04
CA GLY A 92 27.14 4.38 7.84
C GLY A 92 27.44 3.12 7.05
N LEU A 93 28.10 2.12 7.67
CA LEU A 93 28.45 0.86 7.01
C LEU A 93 27.62 -0.29 7.53
N GLU A 94 27.43 -1.27 6.66
CA GLU A 94 26.89 -2.60 6.92
C GLU A 94 27.98 -3.66 6.86
N TYR A 95 27.72 -4.82 7.46
CA TYR A 95 28.58 -6.01 7.44
C TYR A 95 30.02 -5.73 7.89
N ILE A 96 30.20 -4.87 8.91
CA ILE A 96 31.52 -4.47 9.40
C ILE A 96 32.35 -5.68 9.80
N GLY A 97 33.57 -5.73 9.26
CA GLY A 97 34.53 -6.82 9.49
C GLY A 97 34.22 -8.10 8.69
N LYS A 98 33.21 -8.09 7.79
CA LYS A 98 32.92 -9.20 6.87
C LYS A 98 33.43 -8.91 5.46
N PRO A 99 33.63 -9.94 4.61
CA PRO A 99 34.11 -9.74 3.23
C PRO A 99 33.20 -8.86 2.36
N ASN A 100 31.90 -8.73 2.72
CA ASN A 100 30.91 -7.93 2.04
C ASN A 100 30.62 -6.59 2.74
N GLN A 101 31.55 -6.08 3.55
CA GLN A 101 31.45 -4.75 4.17
C GLN A 101 31.16 -3.69 3.09
N GLN A 102 30.11 -2.91 3.29
CA GLN A 102 29.61 -1.97 2.29
C GLN A 102 28.96 -0.73 2.92
N ILE A 103 28.75 0.28 2.10
CA ILE A 103 27.83 1.40 2.39
C ILE A 103 26.45 0.90 2.09
N GLY A 104 25.45 1.25 2.90
CA GLY A 104 24.06 0.84 2.75
C GLY A 104 23.40 1.29 1.44
N ASP A 105 22.20 0.83 1.24
CA ASP A 105 21.28 1.24 0.18
C ASP A 105 19.90 1.48 0.82
N ALA A 106 19.16 2.46 0.34
CA ALA A 106 17.94 2.91 0.99
C ALA A 106 16.81 3.14 0.00
N GLY A 107 15.58 3.15 0.50
CA GLY A 107 14.42 3.50 -0.31
C GLY A 107 13.12 3.28 0.44
N ILE A 108 12.09 4.02 0.09
CA ILE A 108 10.75 3.86 0.65
C ILE A 108 9.70 4.10 -0.43
N ILE A 109 8.64 3.31 -0.39
CA ILE A 109 7.41 3.54 -1.14
C ILE A 109 6.21 3.40 -0.21
N LEU A 110 5.24 4.28 -0.37
CA LEU A 110 4.01 4.31 0.43
C LEU A 110 2.83 4.70 -0.43
N GLN A 111 1.68 4.07 -0.20
CA GLN A 111 0.39 4.56 -0.67
C GLN A 111 -0.65 4.44 0.44
N ILE A 112 -1.60 5.38 0.46
CA ILE A 112 -2.70 5.38 1.42
C ILE A 112 -4.01 5.29 0.67
N ARG A 113 -4.83 4.31 1.05
CA ARG A 113 -6.19 4.10 0.52
C ARG A 113 -7.24 4.48 1.55
N GLU A 114 -8.32 5.11 1.10
CA GLU A 114 -9.54 5.24 1.91
C GLU A 114 -10.30 3.92 1.86
N VAL A 115 -10.66 3.35 3.03
CA VAL A 115 -11.24 2.00 3.13
C VAL A 115 -12.59 1.88 2.41
N VAL A 116 -13.45 2.90 2.49
CA VAL A 116 -14.81 2.84 1.91
C VAL A 116 -14.80 2.91 0.39
N SER A 117 -13.94 3.73 -0.18
CA SER A 117 -13.86 3.93 -1.64
C SER A 117 -12.79 3.08 -2.32
N ASP A 118 -11.95 2.41 -1.55
CA ASP A 118 -10.72 1.71 -1.97
C ASP A 118 -9.79 2.56 -2.87
N ARG A 119 -9.95 3.88 -2.80
CA ARG A 119 -9.18 4.80 -3.63
C ARG A 119 -7.88 5.21 -2.96
N VAL A 120 -6.77 5.18 -3.70
CA VAL A 120 -5.52 5.81 -3.28
C VAL A 120 -5.76 7.32 -3.17
N ILE A 121 -5.60 7.85 -1.97
CA ILE A 121 -5.77 9.28 -1.68
C ILE A 121 -4.44 10.03 -1.76
N THR A 122 -3.33 9.32 -1.58
CA THR A 122 -1.96 9.81 -1.74
C THR A 122 -0.98 8.65 -1.82
N GLN A 123 0.16 8.93 -2.41
CA GLN A 123 1.32 8.01 -2.51
C GLN A 123 2.61 8.81 -2.45
N THR A 124 3.73 8.11 -2.27
CA THR A 124 5.07 8.71 -2.39
C THR A 124 5.33 9.15 -3.83
N ALA A 125 5.90 10.33 -3.96
CA ALA A 125 6.29 10.97 -5.22
C ALA A 125 7.30 12.09 -4.93
N GLY A 126 7.90 12.68 -5.95
CA GLY A 126 8.90 13.74 -5.83
C GLY A 126 8.38 15.05 -5.20
N ASP A 127 7.08 15.18 -4.92
CA ASP A 127 6.48 16.34 -4.27
C ASP A 127 6.40 16.23 -2.73
N TRP A 128 6.93 15.17 -2.14
CA TRP A 128 7.09 15.04 -0.70
C TRP A 128 8.24 15.90 -0.21
N ARG A 129 8.11 16.44 1.00
CA ARG A 129 9.20 17.16 1.68
C ARG A 129 10.09 16.16 2.40
N VAL A 130 11.43 16.36 2.31
CA VAL A 130 12.43 15.51 2.93
C VAL A 130 13.47 16.32 3.70
N LEU A 131 13.85 15.83 4.88
CA LEU A 131 14.98 16.31 5.67
C LEU A 131 15.89 15.13 6.00
N THR A 132 17.16 15.20 5.58
CA THR A 132 18.19 14.24 6.00
C THR A 132 18.61 14.56 7.43
N VAL A 133 18.48 13.58 8.32
CA VAL A 133 18.84 13.67 9.74
C VAL A 133 20.24 13.13 9.98
N ASN A 134 20.57 11.99 9.37
CA ASN A 134 21.90 11.39 9.45
C ASN A 134 22.45 11.15 8.05
N LYS A 135 23.72 11.48 7.87
CA LYS A 135 24.49 11.21 6.65
C LYS A 135 25.84 10.61 7.01
N ALA A 136 26.14 9.43 6.50
CA ALA A 136 27.39 8.71 6.70
C ALA A 136 27.56 7.59 5.65
N PRO A 137 28.81 7.27 5.24
CA PRO A 137 30.05 8.01 5.55
C PRO A 137 30.19 9.28 4.70
N LEU A 138 30.73 10.35 5.27
CA LEU A 138 31.06 11.56 4.50
C LEU A 138 32.35 11.40 3.67
N ASN A 139 33.10 10.35 3.95
CA ASN A 139 34.33 9.93 3.27
C ASN A 139 34.20 8.46 2.85
N PRO A 140 33.54 8.17 1.70
CA PRO A 140 33.17 6.81 1.27
C PRO A 140 34.37 5.85 1.16
N GLU A 141 35.55 6.36 0.97
CA GLU A 141 36.80 5.56 0.96
C GLU A 141 37.04 4.78 2.24
N CYS A 142 36.43 5.19 3.36
CA CYS A 142 36.53 4.46 4.64
C CYS A 142 35.80 3.10 4.63
N VAL A 143 35.09 2.75 3.56
CA VAL A 143 34.39 1.47 3.44
C VAL A 143 35.28 0.26 3.57
N THR A 144 36.56 0.40 3.26
CA THR A 144 37.60 -0.68 3.40
C THR A 144 38.30 -0.67 4.74
N SER A 145 37.96 0.24 5.66
CA SER A 145 38.63 0.33 6.96
C SER A 145 38.29 -0.89 7.83
N SER A 146 39.31 -1.31 8.59
CA SER A 146 39.17 -2.30 9.67
C SER A 146 38.62 -1.67 10.97
N ASN A 147 38.54 -0.33 11.05
CA ASN A 147 38.04 0.41 12.20
C ASN A 147 37.10 1.54 11.76
N PRO A 148 35.98 1.22 11.08
CA PRO A 148 35.12 2.22 10.43
C PRO A 148 34.55 3.25 11.39
N ILE A 149 34.29 2.88 12.65
CA ILE A 149 33.68 3.80 13.64
C ILE A 149 34.59 5.02 13.92
N ASN A 150 35.88 4.88 13.78
CA ASN A 150 36.83 5.96 13.97
C ASN A 150 37.24 6.64 12.66
N ASP A 151 37.22 5.90 11.57
CA ASP A 151 37.75 6.34 10.28
C ASP A 151 36.68 6.96 9.39
N CYS A 152 35.38 6.53 9.52
CA CYS A 152 34.29 7.08 8.77
C CYS A 152 33.70 8.32 9.48
N LYS A 153 33.49 9.36 8.70
CA LYS A 153 32.91 10.63 9.20
C LYS A 153 31.41 10.61 9.02
N SER A 154 30.66 11.19 9.96
CA SER A 154 29.22 11.33 9.88
C SER A 154 28.77 12.77 10.14
N SER A 155 27.57 13.10 9.69
CA SER A 155 26.88 14.35 9.99
C SER A 155 25.49 14.04 10.52
N ASN A 156 25.13 14.71 11.62
CA ASN A 156 23.83 14.57 12.24
C ASN A 156 23.16 15.91 12.40
N VAL A 157 21.92 16.02 11.91
CA VAL A 157 21.05 17.17 12.12
C VAL A 157 20.09 16.84 13.26
N LYS A 158 19.95 17.75 14.22
CA LYS A 158 18.97 17.57 15.30
C LYS A 158 17.57 17.47 14.74
N MET A 159 16.90 16.36 14.98
CA MET A 159 15.51 16.16 14.58
C MET A 159 14.60 17.16 15.32
N PRO A 160 13.79 17.97 14.61
CA PRO A 160 12.85 18.89 15.26
C PRO A 160 11.83 18.13 16.11
N SER A 161 11.58 18.52 17.35
CA SER A 161 10.69 17.79 18.26
C SER A 161 9.24 17.69 17.79
N THR A 162 8.77 18.63 16.96
CA THR A 162 7.39 18.70 16.45
C THR A 162 7.28 18.38 14.96
N TRP A 163 8.28 17.76 14.39
CA TRP A 163 8.38 17.56 12.93
C TRP A 163 7.18 16.85 12.31
N ALA A 164 6.53 15.94 13.05
CA ALA A 164 5.34 15.21 12.59
C ALA A 164 4.03 15.97 12.81
N SER A 165 4.05 17.09 13.53
CA SER A 165 2.85 17.88 13.87
C SER A 165 2.26 18.59 12.65
N PRO A 166 0.92 18.75 12.56
CA PRO A 166 0.28 19.60 11.55
C PRO A 166 0.75 21.07 11.56
N SER A 167 1.17 21.58 12.70
CA SER A 167 1.63 22.98 12.85
C SER A 167 3.08 23.21 12.40
N TYR A 168 3.85 22.13 12.19
CA TYR A 168 5.25 22.24 11.79
C TYR A 168 5.38 22.83 10.37
N LYS A 169 6.30 23.77 10.19
CA LYS A 169 6.61 24.41 8.90
C LYS A 169 7.79 23.72 8.24
N ASP A 170 7.52 22.96 7.19
CA ASP A 170 8.51 22.18 6.43
C ASP A 170 8.96 22.89 5.13
N THR A 171 8.68 24.17 4.97
CA THR A 171 8.97 24.93 3.75
C THR A 171 10.47 25.02 3.40
N SER A 172 11.34 24.88 4.40
CA SER A 172 12.80 24.83 4.22
C SER A 172 13.33 23.44 3.84
N TRP A 173 12.51 22.39 3.95
CA TRP A 173 12.90 21.05 3.56
C TRP A 173 12.99 20.94 2.04
N LYS A 174 13.88 20.08 1.54
CA LYS A 174 13.99 19.78 0.12
C LYS A 174 12.78 18.98 -0.36
N LEU A 175 12.64 18.84 -1.66
CA LEU A 175 11.76 17.83 -2.25
C LEU A 175 12.49 16.49 -2.29
N ALA A 176 11.73 15.40 -2.15
CA ALA A 176 12.23 14.05 -2.28
C ALA A 176 12.68 13.78 -3.73
N THR A 177 13.63 12.88 -3.88
CA THR A 177 14.09 12.38 -5.18
C THR A 177 13.39 11.05 -5.46
N GLU A 178 12.91 10.87 -6.68
CA GLU A 178 12.36 9.60 -7.15
C GLU A 178 13.48 8.74 -7.73
N PHE A 179 13.39 7.43 -7.45
CA PHE A 179 14.37 6.44 -7.90
C PHE A 179 13.68 5.27 -8.60
N SER A 180 14.42 4.61 -9.50
CA SER A 180 13.94 3.37 -10.11
C SER A 180 14.08 2.18 -9.15
N LYS A 181 13.36 1.10 -9.43
CA LYS A 181 13.45 -0.16 -8.67
C LYS A 181 14.87 -0.73 -8.69
N GLU A 182 15.54 -0.58 -9.82
CA GLU A 182 16.91 -1.04 -10.02
C GLU A 182 17.90 -0.22 -9.20
N ALA A 183 17.67 1.10 -9.08
CA ALA A 183 18.55 1.98 -8.30
C ALA A 183 18.42 1.73 -6.79
N VAL A 184 17.23 1.39 -6.31
CA VAL A 184 16.96 1.02 -4.92
C VAL A 184 17.34 -0.44 -4.64
N GLY A 185 17.34 -1.31 -5.68
CA GLY A 185 17.58 -2.73 -5.50
C GLY A 185 16.46 -3.43 -4.72
N VAL A 186 15.18 -3.12 -5.07
CA VAL A 186 14.01 -3.63 -4.33
C VAL A 186 14.08 -5.14 -4.10
N LYS A 187 13.72 -5.56 -2.90
CA LYS A 187 13.84 -6.92 -2.37
C LYS A 187 12.46 -7.46 -1.95
N ASP A 188 12.45 -8.55 -1.20
CA ASP A 188 11.26 -9.20 -0.65
C ASP A 188 10.32 -8.19 0.02
N GLY A 189 9.02 -8.45 -0.03
CA GLY A 189 7.99 -7.55 0.51
C GLY A 189 7.56 -6.44 -0.45
N TYR A 190 8.46 -5.91 -1.30
CA TYR A 190 8.08 -4.88 -2.28
C TYR A 190 6.93 -5.32 -3.19
N PHE A 191 6.89 -6.59 -3.56
CA PHE A 191 5.92 -7.18 -4.48
C PHE A 191 4.64 -7.69 -3.79
N ASP A 192 4.52 -7.54 -2.47
CA ASP A 192 3.29 -7.91 -1.75
C ASP A 192 2.13 -6.97 -2.04
N PHE A 193 2.43 -5.76 -2.52
CA PHE A 193 1.43 -4.77 -2.89
C PHE A 193 1.51 -4.40 -4.36
N ILE A 194 0.33 -4.06 -4.90
CA ILE A 194 0.26 -3.39 -6.19
C ILE A 194 0.27 -1.90 -5.96
N TRP A 195 1.40 -1.31 -6.29
CA TRP A 195 1.59 0.12 -6.16
C TRP A 195 0.77 0.89 -7.20
N SER A 196 0.19 2.01 -6.78
CA SER A 196 -0.43 2.97 -7.68
C SER A 196 0.54 3.35 -8.81
N PRO A 197 0.07 3.54 -10.05
CA PRO A 197 0.94 3.96 -11.17
C PRO A 197 1.74 5.24 -10.91
N SER A 198 1.23 6.07 -10.01
CA SER A 198 1.89 7.33 -9.61
C SER A 198 2.73 7.19 -8.35
N ALA A 199 2.79 6.00 -7.73
CA ALA A 199 3.66 5.76 -6.59
C ALA A 199 5.10 5.59 -7.08
N ALA A 200 6.01 6.33 -6.46
CA ALA A 200 7.44 6.27 -6.74
C ALA A 200 8.21 5.84 -5.48
N LEU A 201 9.28 5.07 -5.69
CA LEU A 201 10.32 4.92 -4.68
C LEU A 201 10.98 6.28 -4.48
N ILE A 202 11.02 6.75 -3.24
CA ILE A 202 11.62 8.04 -2.92
C ILE A 202 12.65 7.91 -1.81
N TRP A 203 13.57 8.86 -1.78
CA TRP A 203 14.50 9.10 -0.70
C TRP A 203 14.89 10.58 -0.70
N SER A 204 15.94 10.93 0.02
CA SER A 204 16.64 12.19 -0.16
C SER A 204 17.41 12.20 -1.50
N SER A 205 18.45 13.00 -1.66
CA SER A 205 19.23 13.01 -2.91
C SER A 205 20.24 11.87 -3.04
N ASP A 206 20.43 11.05 -2.01
CA ASP A 206 21.47 10.04 -1.96
C ASP A 206 20.98 8.79 -1.22
N LEU A 207 20.86 7.67 -1.97
CA LEU A 207 20.38 6.38 -1.43
C LEU A 207 21.40 5.72 -0.49
N LYS A 208 22.69 6.06 -0.62
CA LYS A 208 23.77 5.35 0.07
C LYS A 208 24.28 6.07 1.30
N LEU A 209 24.22 7.39 1.29
CA LEU A 209 24.84 8.19 2.34
C LEU A 209 23.83 8.82 3.30
N ASP A 210 22.58 8.97 2.91
CA ASP A 210 21.55 9.58 3.73
C ASP A 210 20.78 8.49 4.49
N ASN A 211 21.28 8.06 5.66
CA ASN A 211 20.80 6.88 6.37
C ASN A 211 19.53 7.10 7.21
N ILE A 212 19.22 8.33 7.60
CA ILE A 212 18.00 8.64 8.33
C ILE A 212 17.36 9.89 7.71
N ILE A 213 16.12 9.75 7.27
CA ILE A 213 15.36 10.84 6.70
C ILE A 213 14.00 11.02 7.38
N LEU A 214 13.50 12.23 7.34
CA LEU A 214 12.12 12.58 7.68
C LEU A 214 11.39 12.98 6.40
N LEU A 215 10.22 12.43 6.19
CA LEU A 215 9.36 12.71 5.03
C LEU A 215 8.05 13.34 5.52
N ARG A 216 7.50 14.27 4.73
CA ARG A 216 6.21 14.92 5.03
C ARG A 216 5.40 15.19 3.78
N LYS A 217 4.07 15.03 3.93
CA LYS A 217 3.05 15.42 2.93
C LYS A 217 1.79 15.89 3.63
N VAL A 218 1.14 16.93 3.11
CA VAL A 218 -0.14 17.42 3.62
C VAL A 218 -1.22 17.30 2.56
N ILE A 219 -2.30 16.58 2.89
CA ILE A 219 -3.52 16.47 2.07
C ILE A 219 -4.57 17.38 2.71
N LYS A 220 -4.87 18.50 2.07
CA LYS A 220 -5.71 19.57 2.64
C LYS A 220 -7.18 19.16 2.82
N ALA A 221 -7.71 18.38 1.90
CA ALA A 221 -9.12 17.95 1.90
C ALA A 221 -9.24 16.56 1.30
N ALA A 222 -10.35 15.88 1.62
CA ALA A 222 -10.69 14.65 0.93
C ALA A 222 -10.66 14.92 -0.59
N PRO A 223 -9.94 14.09 -1.38
CA PRO A 223 -10.00 14.24 -2.83
C PRO A 223 -11.46 14.17 -3.30
N ALA A 224 -11.85 15.06 -4.22
CA ALA A 224 -13.21 15.08 -4.74
C ALA A 224 -13.60 13.67 -5.23
N VAL A 225 -14.72 13.18 -4.75
CA VAL A 225 -15.28 11.92 -5.26
C VAL A 225 -15.74 12.21 -6.68
N SER A 226 -14.90 11.91 -7.66
CA SER A 226 -15.43 11.77 -9.02
C SER A 226 -16.40 10.58 -8.94
N ALA A 227 -17.59 10.73 -9.49
CA ALA A 227 -18.64 9.71 -9.49
C ALA A 227 -18.32 8.49 -10.40
N SER A 228 -17.03 8.18 -10.64
CA SER A 228 -16.63 6.93 -11.26
C SER A 228 -16.88 5.82 -10.25
N LYS A 229 -17.83 4.95 -10.57
CA LYS A 229 -18.09 3.74 -9.79
C LYS A 229 -16.79 2.93 -9.75
N SER A 230 -16.37 2.47 -8.56
CA SER A 230 -15.22 1.60 -8.42
C SER A 230 -15.39 0.31 -9.23
N LEU A 231 -14.30 -0.24 -9.76
CA LEU A 231 -14.31 -1.59 -10.34
C LEU A 231 -14.87 -2.57 -9.29
N VAL A 232 -15.81 -3.41 -9.69
CA VAL A 232 -16.43 -4.41 -8.81
C VAL A 232 -16.15 -5.78 -9.40
N LEU A 233 -15.66 -6.70 -8.59
CA LEU A 233 -15.51 -8.12 -8.89
C LEU A 233 -16.55 -8.90 -8.09
N SER A 234 -17.19 -9.87 -8.71
CA SER A 234 -18.17 -10.76 -8.11
C SER A 234 -18.11 -12.15 -8.76
N SER A 235 -18.75 -13.12 -8.13
CA SER A 235 -18.98 -14.43 -8.70
C SER A 235 -20.47 -14.79 -8.58
N PRO A 236 -21.10 -15.39 -9.60
CA PRO A 236 -22.43 -15.98 -9.46
C PRO A 236 -22.41 -17.27 -8.61
N ASP A 237 -21.26 -17.88 -8.43
CA ASP A 237 -21.09 -19.19 -7.80
C ASP A 237 -20.93 -19.10 -6.28
N PHE A 238 -20.46 -17.96 -5.76
CA PHE A 238 -20.28 -17.69 -4.33
C PHE A 238 -20.31 -16.19 -4.02
N LYS A 239 -20.52 -15.87 -2.75
CA LYS A 239 -20.47 -14.49 -2.23
C LYS A 239 -19.09 -14.18 -1.66
N ASP A 240 -18.75 -12.90 -1.60
CA ASP A 240 -17.57 -12.43 -0.87
C ASP A 240 -17.59 -12.89 0.60
N GLY A 241 -16.48 -13.45 1.07
CA GLY A 241 -16.39 -14.06 2.39
C GLY A 241 -17.15 -15.40 2.54
N GLY A 242 -17.76 -15.91 1.46
CA GLY A 242 -18.52 -17.16 1.46
C GLY A 242 -17.67 -18.42 1.32
N THR A 243 -18.32 -19.57 1.11
CA THR A 243 -17.68 -20.86 0.92
C THR A 243 -17.53 -21.16 -0.58
N LEU A 244 -16.34 -21.59 -1.00
CA LEU A 244 -16.10 -22.08 -2.36
C LEU A 244 -16.84 -23.42 -2.56
N PRO A 245 -17.77 -23.52 -3.53
CA PRO A 245 -18.47 -24.75 -3.79
C PRO A 245 -17.53 -25.87 -4.23
N LYS A 246 -17.85 -27.10 -3.84
CA LYS A 246 -17.04 -28.31 -4.04
C LYS A 246 -16.67 -28.55 -5.51
N ASP A 247 -17.56 -28.21 -6.45
CA ASP A 247 -17.32 -28.34 -7.89
C ASP A 247 -16.07 -27.61 -8.39
N PHE A 248 -15.66 -26.55 -7.70
CA PHE A 248 -14.47 -25.74 -8.03
C PHE A 248 -13.20 -26.18 -7.31
N THR A 249 -13.24 -27.30 -6.61
CA THR A 249 -12.14 -27.88 -5.84
C THR A 249 -11.75 -29.25 -6.36
N CYS A 250 -10.64 -29.81 -5.88
CA CYS A 250 -10.23 -31.17 -6.23
C CYS A 250 -11.18 -32.27 -5.69
N ASP A 251 -12.10 -31.91 -4.82
CA ASP A 251 -13.11 -32.81 -4.27
C ASP A 251 -14.40 -32.84 -5.11
N GLY A 252 -14.46 -32.09 -6.21
CA GLY A 252 -15.56 -31.99 -7.16
C GLY A 252 -15.09 -32.07 -8.61
N LYS A 253 -15.65 -31.22 -9.48
CA LYS A 253 -15.32 -31.20 -10.91
C LYS A 253 -13.95 -30.62 -11.23
N GLY A 254 -13.37 -29.84 -10.32
CA GLY A 254 -12.06 -29.22 -10.50
C GLY A 254 -11.99 -28.17 -11.60
N ILE A 255 -13.11 -27.53 -11.93
CA ILE A 255 -13.18 -26.44 -12.92
C ILE A 255 -13.05 -25.10 -12.20
N SER A 256 -12.59 -24.03 -12.90
CA SER A 256 -12.56 -22.70 -12.33
C SER A 256 -13.98 -22.16 -12.10
N PRO A 257 -14.22 -21.36 -11.04
CA PRO A 257 -15.49 -20.63 -10.89
C PRO A 257 -15.73 -19.63 -12.00
N SER A 258 -16.97 -19.18 -12.13
CA SER A 258 -17.28 -17.99 -12.93
C SER A 258 -16.90 -16.72 -12.18
N PHE A 259 -16.39 -15.75 -12.92
CA PHE A 259 -16.10 -14.41 -12.40
C PHE A 259 -16.80 -13.37 -13.26
N SER A 260 -17.37 -12.36 -12.63
CA SER A 260 -18.02 -11.24 -13.31
C SER A 260 -17.58 -9.91 -12.70
N TRP A 261 -17.59 -8.86 -13.51
CA TRP A 261 -17.20 -7.53 -13.05
C TRP A 261 -17.98 -6.43 -13.72
N SER A 262 -18.00 -5.28 -13.07
CA SER A 262 -18.65 -4.07 -13.56
C SER A 262 -17.84 -2.83 -13.24
N ASN A 263 -18.22 -1.68 -13.80
CA ASN A 263 -17.59 -0.39 -13.62
C ASN A 263 -16.10 -0.35 -14.04
N VAL A 264 -15.76 -1.06 -15.12
CA VAL A 264 -14.44 -0.99 -15.71
C VAL A 264 -14.12 0.46 -16.11
N PRO A 265 -12.99 1.04 -15.68
CA PRO A 265 -12.62 2.41 -16.04
C PRO A 265 -12.52 2.61 -17.55
N THR A 266 -12.93 3.78 -18.04
CA THR A 266 -13.01 4.06 -19.49
C THR A 266 -11.68 3.96 -20.22
N ASN A 267 -10.58 4.28 -19.56
CA ASN A 267 -9.21 4.22 -20.09
C ASN A 267 -8.56 2.82 -19.99
N THR A 268 -9.30 1.80 -19.56
CA THR A 268 -8.81 0.42 -19.53
C THR A 268 -8.56 -0.09 -20.94
N GLN A 269 -7.43 -0.77 -21.12
CA GLN A 269 -7.07 -1.47 -22.36
C GLN A 269 -7.11 -3.00 -22.22
N SER A 270 -6.81 -3.50 -21.02
CA SER A 270 -6.91 -4.93 -20.69
C SER A 270 -7.18 -5.13 -19.20
N LEU A 271 -7.59 -6.36 -18.84
CA LEU A 271 -7.71 -6.75 -17.43
C LEU A 271 -6.83 -7.97 -17.16
N VAL A 272 -6.50 -8.15 -15.87
CA VAL A 272 -5.79 -9.32 -15.34
C VAL A 272 -6.57 -9.85 -14.16
N LEU A 273 -6.76 -11.17 -14.08
CA LEU A 273 -7.38 -11.86 -12.95
C LEU A 273 -6.40 -12.87 -12.39
N ILE A 274 -6.18 -12.83 -11.07
CA ILE A 274 -5.31 -13.75 -10.33
C ILE A 274 -6.09 -14.33 -9.17
N MET A 275 -6.02 -15.64 -8.97
CA MET A 275 -6.56 -16.33 -7.80
C MET A 275 -5.42 -16.98 -7.04
N ASP A 276 -5.24 -16.62 -5.78
CA ASP A 276 -4.16 -17.09 -4.92
C ASP A 276 -4.63 -17.46 -3.50
N THR A 277 -3.74 -18.06 -2.73
CA THR A 277 -3.85 -18.20 -1.28
C THR A 277 -2.48 -18.09 -0.63
N VAL A 278 -2.43 -17.52 0.57
CA VAL A 278 -1.28 -17.65 1.44
C VAL A 278 -1.42 -18.98 2.17
N PRO A 279 -0.48 -19.93 2.02
CA PRO A 279 -0.49 -21.18 2.76
C PRO A 279 -0.54 -20.90 4.27
N GLY A 280 -1.18 -21.79 5.01
CA GLY A 280 -1.19 -21.71 6.48
C GLY A 280 0.23 -21.90 7.04
N PRO A 281 0.38 -21.81 8.39
CA PRO A 281 1.67 -21.99 9.01
C PRO A 281 2.32 -23.29 8.57
N LEU A 282 3.62 -23.21 8.22
CA LEU A 282 4.43 -24.34 7.81
C LEU A 282 4.54 -25.35 8.95
N ARG A 283 4.47 -26.64 8.61
CA ARG A 283 4.81 -27.69 9.55
C ARG A 283 6.32 -27.77 9.72
N PRO A 284 6.82 -28.27 10.85
CA PRO A 284 8.27 -28.51 11.01
C PRO A 284 8.82 -29.33 9.86
N GLY A 285 9.81 -28.79 9.13
CA GLY A 285 10.45 -29.44 7.97
C GLY A 285 9.82 -29.14 6.61
N GLU A 286 8.71 -28.43 6.53
CA GLU A 286 8.16 -27.92 5.25
C GLU A 286 8.95 -26.68 4.78
N VAL A 287 9.18 -26.60 3.49
CA VAL A 287 9.81 -25.43 2.84
C VAL A 287 8.72 -24.41 2.55
N ASP A 288 8.97 -23.15 2.88
CA ASP A 288 8.10 -22.06 2.46
C ASP A 288 8.15 -21.93 0.93
N VAL A 289 7.00 -22.19 0.31
CA VAL A 289 6.83 -22.10 -1.14
C VAL A 289 6.13 -20.78 -1.53
N GLY A 290 5.94 -19.88 -0.57
CA GLY A 290 5.25 -18.61 -0.76
C GLY A 290 3.76 -18.78 -1.08
N LYS A 291 3.19 -17.84 -1.82
CA LYS A 291 1.81 -17.89 -2.26
C LYS A 291 1.57 -19.04 -3.25
N HIS A 292 0.46 -19.74 -3.08
CA HIS A 292 -0.05 -20.70 -4.07
C HIS A 292 -1.01 -19.98 -5.02
N VAL A 293 -0.66 -19.92 -6.29
CA VAL A 293 -1.47 -19.32 -7.36
C VAL A 293 -2.28 -20.40 -8.08
N TYR A 294 -3.60 -20.25 -8.09
CA TYR A 294 -4.52 -21.25 -8.64
C TYR A 294 -4.97 -20.94 -10.05
N LEU A 295 -5.02 -19.65 -10.39
CA LEU A 295 -5.40 -19.18 -11.72
C LEU A 295 -4.75 -17.83 -12.00
N THR A 296 -4.17 -17.70 -13.20
CA THR A 296 -3.80 -16.42 -13.77
C THR A 296 -4.42 -16.29 -15.16
N VAL A 297 -5.13 -15.19 -15.40
CA VAL A 297 -5.67 -14.82 -16.72
C VAL A 297 -5.29 -13.38 -17.00
N PHE A 298 -4.58 -13.13 -18.06
CA PHE A 298 -4.14 -11.78 -18.43
C PHE A 298 -4.56 -11.39 -19.84
N ASN A 299 -4.40 -10.12 -20.18
CA ASN A 299 -4.85 -9.55 -21.45
C ASN A 299 -6.33 -9.83 -21.74
N ILE A 300 -7.16 -9.90 -20.69
CA ILE A 300 -8.62 -10.02 -20.85
C ILE A 300 -9.10 -8.73 -21.54
N PRO A 301 -9.88 -8.84 -22.65
CA PRO A 301 -10.39 -7.67 -23.34
C PRO A 301 -11.30 -6.83 -22.44
N LYS A 302 -11.19 -5.51 -22.49
CA LYS A 302 -12.03 -4.58 -21.67
C LYS A 302 -13.53 -4.69 -21.93
N THR A 303 -13.92 -5.26 -23.06
CA THR A 303 -15.31 -5.49 -23.44
C THR A 303 -15.92 -6.74 -22.81
N VAL A 304 -15.09 -7.60 -22.24
CA VAL A 304 -15.53 -8.79 -21.50
C VAL A 304 -15.94 -8.36 -20.10
N ALA A 305 -17.07 -8.85 -19.63
CA ALA A 305 -17.59 -8.61 -18.29
C ALA A 305 -17.71 -9.90 -17.46
N VAL A 306 -17.45 -11.06 -18.06
CA VAL A 306 -17.62 -12.36 -17.41
C VAL A 306 -16.57 -13.35 -17.95
N ILE A 307 -15.97 -14.14 -17.06
CA ILE A 307 -15.31 -15.40 -17.38
C ILE A 307 -16.26 -16.52 -16.90
N PRO A 308 -16.86 -17.31 -17.79
CA PRO A 308 -17.70 -18.46 -17.39
C PRO A 308 -16.91 -19.53 -16.64
N ALA A 309 -17.59 -20.35 -15.84
CA ALA A 309 -16.95 -21.47 -15.15
C ALA A 309 -16.25 -22.42 -16.14
N GLY A 310 -15.01 -22.76 -15.84
CA GLY A 310 -14.20 -23.66 -16.66
C GLY A 310 -13.73 -23.07 -17.99
N ALA A 311 -13.96 -21.78 -18.27
CA ALA A 311 -13.54 -21.16 -19.54
C ALA A 311 -12.02 -21.03 -19.62
N THR A 312 -11.47 -21.35 -20.79
CA THR A 312 -10.03 -21.30 -21.08
C THR A 312 -9.69 -20.33 -22.24
N ASN A 313 -10.71 -19.72 -22.84
CA ASN A 313 -10.59 -18.91 -24.05
C ASN A 313 -10.88 -17.41 -23.82
N VAL A 314 -10.95 -16.97 -22.58
CA VAL A 314 -11.14 -15.56 -22.22
C VAL A 314 -9.81 -15.00 -21.72
N GLY A 315 -9.18 -14.14 -22.51
CA GLY A 315 -7.83 -13.65 -22.24
C GLY A 315 -6.76 -14.72 -22.53
N THR A 316 -5.60 -14.55 -21.90
CA THR A 316 -4.47 -15.47 -22.00
C THR A 316 -4.23 -16.12 -20.65
N LEU A 317 -4.18 -17.44 -20.60
CA LEU A 317 -3.86 -18.17 -19.37
C LEU A 317 -2.36 -18.09 -19.08
N GLY A 318 -2.01 -17.83 -17.82
CA GLY A 318 -0.64 -17.89 -17.32
C GLY A 318 -0.40 -19.07 -16.42
N GLN A 319 0.75 -19.10 -15.77
CA GLN A 319 1.16 -20.20 -14.89
C GLN A 319 0.38 -20.20 -13.56
N ASN A 320 0.18 -21.39 -13.04
CA ASN A 320 -0.25 -21.64 -11.67
C ASN A 320 0.95 -22.14 -10.83
N PHE A 321 0.74 -22.38 -9.54
CA PHE A 321 1.81 -22.80 -8.61
C PHE A 321 2.43 -24.18 -8.95
N GLN A 322 1.77 -24.99 -9.75
CA GLN A 322 2.31 -26.30 -10.17
C GLN A 322 3.38 -26.16 -11.28
N GLY A 323 3.45 -24.99 -11.96
CA GLY A 323 4.48 -24.68 -12.96
C GLY A 323 4.51 -25.58 -14.20
N LYS A 324 3.55 -26.51 -14.34
CA LYS A 324 3.52 -27.52 -15.42
C LYS A 324 2.39 -27.34 -16.40
N ALA A 325 1.37 -26.57 -16.05
CA ALA A 325 0.21 -26.34 -16.90
C ALA A 325 -0.21 -24.87 -16.79
N LEU A 326 -0.70 -24.32 -17.89
CA LEU A 326 -1.37 -23.04 -17.90
C LEU A 326 -2.82 -23.22 -17.49
N GLY A 327 -3.36 -22.28 -16.71
CA GLY A 327 -4.76 -22.24 -16.35
C GLY A 327 -5.04 -22.60 -14.89
N TYR A 328 -6.23 -23.13 -14.65
CA TYR A 328 -6.73 -23.39 -13.30
C TYR A 328 -6.20 -24.67 -12.70
N THR A 329 -5.73 -24.56 -11.45
CA THR A 329 -5.47 -25.71 -10.56
C THR A 329 -6.50 -25.67 -9.44
N PRO A 330 -7.31 -26.72 -9.24
CA PRO A 330 -8.34 -26.69 -8.21
C PRO A 330 -7.73 -26.70 -6.80
N PRO A 331 -8.24 -25.87 -5.88
CA PRO A 331 -7.88 -25.92 -4.47
C PRO A 331 -8.06 -27.31 -3.88
N CYS A 332 -7.00 -27.81 -3.22
CA CYS A 332 -6.94 -29.10 -2.54
C CYS A 332 -6.44 -28.88 -1.12
N SER A 333 -7.19 -28.10 -0.32
CA SER A 333 -6.79 -27.74 1.04
C SER A 333 -6.40 -28.98 1.84
N GLN A 334 -5.14 -29.04 2.28
CA GLN A 334 -4.65 -30.09 3.18
C GLN A 334 -4.55 -29.53 4.60
N GLY A 335 -4.92 -30.37 5.57
CA GLY A 335 -4.86 -30.02 6.99
C GLY A 335 -6.14 -29.37 7.51
N PRO A 336 -6.24 -29.22 8.83
CA PRO A 336 -7.44 -28.74 9.50
C PRO A 336 -7.69 -27.26 9.23
N GLY A 337 -8.96 -26.89 9.19
CA GLY A 337 -9.41 -25.50 9.12
C GLY A 337 -9.67 -24.98 7.71
N SER A 338 -10.35 -23.85 7.69
CA SER A 338 -10.73 -23.17 6.46
C SER A 338 -9.55 -22.35 5.91
N LYS A 339 -9.29 -22.45 4.61
CA LYS A 339 -8.29 -21.67 3.90
C LYS A 339 -8.98 -20.55 3.14
N LYS A 340 -8.37 -19.37 3.16
CA LYS A 340 -8.84 -18.23 2.39
C LYS A 340 -8.18 -18.24 1.01
N TYR A 341 -8.99 -18.03 -0.02
CA TYR A 341 -8.56 -17.84 -1.40
C TYR A 341 -8.99 -16.43 -1.81
N SER A 342 -8.06 -15.67 -2.34
CA SER A 342 -8.28 -14.30 -2.79
C SER A 342 -8.28 -14.26 -4.32
N ILE A 343 -9.25 -13.58 -4.89
CA ILE A 343 -9.35 -13.35 -6.33
C ILE A 343 -9.16 -11.85 -6.55
N HIS A 344 -8.17 -11.49 -7.35
CA HIS A 344 -7.80 -10.13 -7.66
C HIS A 344 -8.08 -9.82 -9.12
N LEU A 345 -8.76 -8.71 -9.40
CA LEU A 345 -8.99 -8.18 -10.75
C LEU A 345 -8.33 -6.83 -10.89
N TYR A 346 -7.54 -6.65 -11.94
CA TYR A 346 -6.80 -5.42 -12.23
C TYR A 346 -7.19 -4.87 -13.58
N ALA A 347 -7.51 -3.58 -13.66
CA ALA A 347 -7.71 -2.86 -14.91
C ALA A 347 -6.45 -2.10 -15.29
N LEU A 348 -5.97 -2.27 -16.51
CA LEU A 348 -4.67 -1.77 -16.97
C LEU A 348 -4.82 -0.77 -18.12
N THR A 349 -3.88 0.20 -18.18
CA THR A 349 -3.74 1.17 -19.28
C THR A 349 -3.21 0.57 -20.56
N SER A 350 -2.65 -0.64 -20.55
CA SER A 350 -2.10 -1.33 -21.72
C SER A 350 -2.22 -2.84 -21.59
N LYS A 351 -2.05 -3.56 -22.71
CA LYS A 351 -1.81 -5.01 -22.68
C LYS A 351 -0.41 -5.30 -22.15
N LEU A 352 -0.23 -6.51 -21.63
CA LEU A 352 1.06 -7.01 -21.16
C LEU A 352 1.76 -7.79 -22.28
N THR A 353 3.06 -7.56 -22.44
CA THR A 353 3.94 -8.24 -23.39
C THR A 353 4.77 -9.30 -22.64
N ILE A 354 4.08 -10.31 -22.11
CA ILE A 354 4.68 -11.44 -21.40
C ILE A 354 4.19 -12.73 -22.04
N SER A 355 5.05 -13.74 -22.15
CA SER A 355 4.63 -15.05 -22.66
C SER A 355 3.80 -15.81 -21.59
N PRO A 356 2.88 -16.70 -22.01
CA PRO A 356 2.12 -17.51 -21.05
C PRO A 356 3.01 -18.33 -20.10
N GLN A 357 4.14 -18.81 -20.57
CA GLN A 357 5.08 -19.62 -19.81
C GLN A 357 5.87 -18.81 -18.76
N GLU A 358 6.01 -17.51 -18.98
CA GLU A 358 6.65 -16.57 -18.03
C GLU A 358 5.65 -15.89 -17.11
N ALA A 359 4.33 -16.00 -17.40
CA ALA A 359 3.26 -15.30 -16.69
C ALA A 359 2.96 -15.95 -15.33
N THR A 360 3.94 -16.00 -14.45
CA THR A 360 3.76 -16.25 -13.01
C THR A 360 3.12 -15.04 -12.35
N GLU A 361 2.56 -15.18 -11.14
CA GLU A 361 2.03 -14.04 -10.39
C GLU A 361 3.06 -12.91 -10.26
N ILE A 362 4.26 -13.23 -9.81
CA ILE A 362 5.34 -12.25 -9.61
C ILE A 362 5.66 -11.51 -10.91
N ASN A 363 5.82 -12.24 -12.00
CA ASN A 363 6.12 -11.62 -13.30
C ASN A 363 4.94 -10.78 -13.83
N LEU A 364 3.70 -11.20 -13.59
CA LEU A 364 2.51 -10.40 -13.92
C LEU A 364 2.45 -9.13 -13.08
N LEU A 365 2.68 -9.20 -11.76
CA LEU A 365 2.73 -8.03 -10.88
C LEU A 365 3.81 -7.03 -11.33
N ASN A 366 4.98 -7.54 -11.70
CA ASN A 366 6.06 -6.72 -12.27
C ASN A 366 5.65 -6.06 -13.60
N ALA A 367 5.06 -6.84 -14.52
CA ALA A 367 4.63 -6.34 -15.82
C ALA A 367 3.47 -5.33 -15.72
N MET A 368 2.65 -5.43 -14.67
CA MET A 368 1.55 -4.51 -14.36
C MET A 368 1.99 -3.22 -13.68
N SER A 369 3.21 -3.17 -13.12
CA SER A 369 3.72 -1.98 -12.43
C SER A 369 3.61 -0.74 -13.30
N GLY A 370 3.05 0.35 -12.76
CA GLY A 370 2.80 1.60 -13.50
C GLY A 370 1.66 1.55 -14.52
N LYS A 371 0.92 0.45 -14.63
CA LYS A 371 -0.17 0.28 -15.60
C LYS A 371 -1.56 0.10 -14.97
N VAL A 372 -1.62 -0.24 -13.68
CA VAL A 372 -2.90 -0.48 -12.98
C VAL A 372 -3.62 0.83 -12.70
N ILE A 373 -4.87 0.95 -13.13
CA ILE A 373 -5.73 2.13 -12.91
C ILE A 373 -6.86 1.88 -11.93
N SER A 374 -7.20 0.63 -11.70
CA SER A 374 -8.19 0.22 -10.70
C SER A 374 -8.01 -1.27 -10.40
N SER A 375 -8.37 -1.68 -9.19
CA SER A 375 -8.40 -3.08 -8.79
C SER A 375 -9.65 -3.40 -7.99
N ALA A 376 -10.02 -4.68 -7.93
CA ALA A 376 -11.07 -5.21 -7.08
C ALA A 376 -10.62 -6.57 -6.54
N GLN A 377 -11.09 -6.93 -5.36
CA GLN A 377 -10.80 -8.20 -4.70
C GLN A 377 -12.11 -8.89 -4.28
N LEU A 378 -12.10 -10.20 -4.30
CA LEU A 378 -13.17 -11.08 -3.85
C LEU A 378 -12.51 -12.23 -3.06
N ASP A 379 -12.94 -12.45 -1.83
CA ASP A 379 -12.41 -13.52 -0.99
C ASP A 379 -13.40 -14.68 -0.88
N VAL A 380 -12.91 -15.92 -0.83
CA VAL A 380 -13.72 -17.10 -0.62
C VAL A 380 -12.96 -18.11 0.24
N PHE A 381 -13.69 -18.93 0.99
CA PHE A 381 -13.12 -19.88 1.94
C PHE A 381 -13.44 -21.33 1.54
N TYR A 382 -12.48 -22.23 1.75
CA TYR A 382 -12.70 -23.66 1.59
C TYR A 382 -12.01 -24.44 2.70
N ALA A 383 -12.77 -25.35 3.30
CA ALA A 383 -12.27 -26.36 4.21
C ALA A 383 -12.56 -27.72 3.61
N ARG A 384 -11.57 -28.57 3.55
CA ARG A 384 -11.76 -29.98 3.19
C ARG A 384 -12.32 -30.72 4.41
N ALA A 385 -13.35 -31.52 4.18
CA ALA A 385 -13.97 -32.35 5.22
C ALA A 385 -13.01 -33.45 5.69
#